data_8c60c7999174f7cc688949319a519d67
#
_entry.id   8c60c7999174f7cc688949319a519d67
#
_cell.length_a   1.000
_cell.length_b   1.000
_cell.length_c   1.000
_cell.angle_alpha   90.00
_cell.angle_beta   90.00
_cell.angle_gamma   90.00
#
_symmetry.space_group_name_H-M   'P 1'
#
loop_
_entity.id
_entity.type
_entity.pdbx_description
1 polymer ?
#
loop_
_entity_poly.entity_id
_entity_poly.type
_entity_poly.pdbx_seq_one_letter_code
_entity_poly.pdbx_strand_id
1 'polypeptide(L)'
;MAEFLVYVAVFVTVFALVDPIGAVPFFVSLTDGFSEGDRRIVRRRAVVVLGSILGVFALVGRFLFDAFGLTLAAFEIAGGILLFIVAYDMLHGEVTRTKLTSEDREEAIARRDEIAVVPLGIPLLAGPGAISTVMIYEGSAGGDPAMVVAVFLAIAITTAATFFILKYGQKIFRYFGKTG
;
A
#
# COMPACT_ATOMS: atom_id res chain seq x y z
N MET A 1 -1.50 -13.71 28.57
CA MET A 1 -1.54 -14.53 27.33
C MET A 1 -2.62 -14.03 26.37
N ALA A 2 -3.83 -13.73 26.82
CA ALA A 2 -4.91 -13.19 25.96
C ALA A 2 -4.53 -11.85 25.31
N GLU A 3 -3.98 -10.89 26.04
CA GLU A 3 -3.54 -9.58 25.50
C GLU A 3 -2.47 -9.72 24.42
N PHE A 4 -1.49 -10.59 24.64
CA PHE A 4 -0.45 -10.84 23.61
C PHE A 4 -1.06 -11.36 22.29
N LEU A 5 -2.05 -12.26 22.38
CA LEU A 5 -2.75 -12.76 21.19
C LEU A 5 -3.50 -11.65 20.45
N VAL A 6 -4.05 -10.67 21.17
CA VAL A 6 -4.72 -9.51 20.56
C VAL A 6 -3.71 -8.67 19.78
N TYR A 7 -2.53 -8.36 20.34
CA TYR A 7 -1.51 -7.57 19.64
C TYR A 7 -0.97 -8.29 18.39
N VAL A 8 -0.80 -9.61 18.48
CA VAL A 8 -0.44 -10.43 17.32
C VAL A 8 -1.54 -10.38 16.26
N ALA A 9 -2.81 -10.46 16.67
CA ALA A 9 -3.95 -10.37 15.74
C ALA A 9 -3.99 -9.01 15.02
N VAL A 10 -3.75 -7.89 15.72
CA VAL A 10 -3.64 -6.55 15.10
C VAL A 10 -2.59 -6.55 13.98
N PHE A 11 -1.37 -7.03 14.29
CA PHE A 11 -0.30 -7.09 13.29
C PHE A 11 -0.68 -7.98 12.09
N VAL A 12 -1.15 -9.20 12.36
CA VAL A 12 -1.50 -10.17 11.31
C VAL A 12 -2.59 -9.61 10.40
N THR A 13 -3.61 -8.97 10.98
CA THR A 13 -4.71 -8.40 10.19
C THR A 13 -4.24 -7.22 9.34
N VAL A 14 -3.48 -6.27 9.91
CA VAL A 14 -2.93 -5.15 9.15
C VAL A 14 -2.02 -5.64 8.03
N PHE A 15 -1.12 -6.59 8.32
CA PHE A 15 -0.22 -7.16 7.32
C PHE A 15 -0.98 -7.89 6.20
N ALA A 16 -2.00 -8.68 6.55
CA ALA A 16 -2.80 -9.42 5.57
C ALA A 16 -3.60 -8.49 4.65
N LEU A 17 -4.14 -7.38 5.16
CA LEU A 17 -4.93 -6.45 4.37
C LEU A 17 -4.08 -5.47 3.55
N VAL A 18 -2.87 -5.17 3.98
CA VAL A 18 -1.87 -4.46 3.14
C VAL A 18 -1.39 -5.35 2.00
N ASP A 19 -1.36 -6.67 2.23
CA ASP A 19 -0.94 -7.69 1.26
C ASP A 19 0.33 -7.34 0.47
N PRO A 20 1.47 -7.15 1.15
CA PRO A 20 2.70 -6.75 0.47
C PRO A 20 3.23 -7.82 -0.50
N ILE A 21 2.82 -9.07 -0.34
CA ILE A 21 3.22 -10.18 -1.22
C ILE A 21 2.45 -10.08 -2.52
N GLY A 22 1.11 -9.92 -2.46
CA GLY A 22 0.25 -9.70 -3.62
C GLY A 22 0.58 -8.40 -4.37
N ALA A 23 1.16 -7.40 -3.71
CA ALA A 23 1.61 -6.17 -4.35
C ALA A 23 2.88 -6.34 -5.23
N VAL A 24 3.66 -7.43 -5.08
CA VAL A 24 4.91 -7.64 -5.85
C VAL A 24 4.69 -7.67 -7.36
N PRO A 25 3.75 -8.47 -7.91
CA PRO A 25 3.49 -8.47 -9.35
C PRO A 25 3.13 -7.09 -9.89
N PHE A 26 2.28 -6.36 -9.18
CA PHE A 26 1.90 -4.99 -9.54
C PHE A 26 3.10 -4.04 -9.54
N PHE A 27 3.92 -4.08 -8.50
CA PHE A 27 5.14 -3.29 -8.43
C PHE A 27 6.08 -3.57 -9.62
N VAL A 28 6.26 -4.84 -9.98
CA VAL A 28 7.11 -5.23 -11.10
C VAL A 28 6.54 -4.73 -12.43
N SER A 29 5.23 -4.88 -12.65
CA SER A 29 4.54 -4.41 -13.86
C SER A 29 4.58 -2.90 -13.99
N LEU A 30 4.24 -2.16 -12.94
CA LEU A 30 4.22 -0.70 -12.93
C LEU A 30 5.61 -0.06 -13.09
N THR A 31 6.67 -0.77 -12.72
CA THR A 31 8.05 -0.32 -12.84
C THR A 31 8.81 -1.00 -13.98
N ASP A 32 8.09 -1.59 -14.93
CA ASP A 32 8.73 -2.18 -16.10
C ASP A 32 9.45 -1.10 -16.92
N GLY A 33 10.66 -1.42 -17.40
CA GLY A 33 11.52 -0.44 -18.05
C GLY A 33 12.27 0.52 -17.14
N PHE A 34 11.96 0.61 -15.85
CA PHE A 34 12.66 1.49 -14.90
C PHE A 34 14.05 0.94 -14.51
N SER A 35 15.00 1.84 -14.30
CA SER A 35 16.30 1.48 -13.71
C SER A 35 16.16 1.00 -12.27
N GLU A 36 17.14 0.27 -11.74
CA GLU A 36 17.14 -0.15 -10.34
C GLU A 36 17.15 1.05 -9.37
N GLY A 37 17.75 2.17 -9.78
CA GLY A 37 17.70 3.42 -9.02
C GLY A 37 16.28 3.96 -8.92
N ASP A 38 15.55 4.00 -10.03
CA ASP A 38 14.19 4.49 -10.11
C ASP A 38 13.22 3.60 -9.34
N ARG A 39 13.36 2.28 -9.49
CA ARG A 39 12.58 1.31 -8.71
C ARG A 39 12.78 1.44 -7.21
N ARG A 40 14.01 1.77 -6.78
CA ARG A 40 14.29 2.04 -5.37
C ARG A 40 13.56 3.30 -4.89
N ILE A 41 13.47 4.33 -5.72
CA ILE A 41 12.77 5.57 -5.41
C ILE A 41 11.27 5.28 -5.29
N VAL A 42 10.66 4.64 -6.30
CA VAL A 42 9.24 4.27 -6.31
C VAL A 42 8.90 3.44 -5.06
N ARG A 43 9.66 2.37 -4.79
CA ARG A 43 9.46 1.53 -3.61
C ARG A 43 9.52 2.32 -2.30
N ARG A 44 10.54 3.17 -2.13
CA ARG A 44 10.70 3.97 -0.91
C ARG A 44 9.52 4.92 -0.71
N ARG A 45 9.10 5.60 -1.78
CA ARG A 45 7.97 6.53 -1.72
C ARG A 45 6.65 5.82 -1.45
N ALA A 46 6.36 4.74 -2.16
CA ALA A 46 5.14 3.95 -1.94
C ALA A 46 5.01 3.46 -0.49
N VAL A 47 6.12 2.99 0.09
CA VAL A 47 6.13 2.53 1.48
C VAL A 47 6.00 3.70 2.47
N VAL A 48 6.57 4.88 2.16
CA VAL A 48 6.35 6.09 2.96
C VAL A 48 4.89 6.51 2.89
N VAL A 49 4.28 6.50 1.70
CA VAL A 49 2.85 6.80 1.51
C VAL A 49 2.00 5.82 2.31
N LEU A 50 2.27 4.50 2.20
CA LEU A 50 1.59 3.47 2.99
C LEU A 50 1.60 3.80 4.49
N GLY A 51 2.79 3.96 5.07
CA GLY A 51 2.94 4.24 6.50
C GLY A 51 2.30 5.55 6.93
N SER A 52 2.43 6.61 6.11
CA SER A 52 1.83 7.91 6.38
C SER A 52 0.30 7.85 6.35
N ILE A 53 -0.29 7.21 5.34
CA ILE A 53 -1.74 7.08 5.21
C ILE A 53 -2.31 6.28 6.38
N LEU A 54 -1.77 5.08 6.64
CA LEU A 54 -2.25 4.28 7.76
C LEU A 54 -2.07 4.99 9.10
N GLY A 55 -0.94 5.67 9.30
CA GLY A 55 -0.70 6.45 10.52
C GLY A 55 -1.66 7.62 10.70
N VAL A 56 -1.92 8.39 9.64
CA VAL A 56 -2.89 9.50 9.67
C VAL A 56 -4.30 8.97 9.94
N PHE A 57 -4.73 7.92 9.25
CA PHE A 57 -6.06 7.37 9.47
C PHE A 57 -6.21 6.67 10.83
N ALA A 58 -5.15 6.11 11.38
CA ALA A 58 -5.17 5.63 12.76
C ALA A 58 -5.37 6.77 13.77
N LEU A 59 -4.77 7.95 13.52
CA LEU A 59 -4.87 9.11 14.45
C LEU A 59 -6.19 9.87 14.32
N VAL A 60 -6.59 10.18 13.10
CA VAL A 60 -7.69 11.15 12.85
C VAL A 60 -8.80 10.58 11.95
N GLY A 61 -8.68 9.34 11.50
CA GLY A 61 -9.60 8.75 10.53
C GLY A 61 -11.05 8.78 10.99
N ARG A 62 -11.32 8.41 12.23
CA ARG A 62 -12.67 8.46 12.80
C ARG A 62 -13.26 9.87 12.77
N PHE A 63 -12.49 10.87 13.19
CA PHE A 63 -12.92 12.26 13.12
C PHE A 63 -13.22 12.70 11.68
N LEU A 64 -12.38 12.32 10.71
CA LEU A 64 -12.61 12.63 9.30
C LEU A 64 -13.89 12.00 8.76
N PHE A 65 -14.12 10.72 9.06
CA PHE A 65 -15.32 10.01 8.61
C PHE A 65 -16.58 10.63 9.19
N ASP A 66 -16.58 10.94 10.49
CA ASP A 66 -17.71 11.60 11.17
C ASP A 66 -17.94 13.00 10.59
N ALA A 67 -16.89 13.80 10.40
CA ALA A 67 -16.98 15.17 9.87
C ALA A 67 -17.54 15.23 8.44
N PHE A 68 -17.22 14.24 7.59
CA PHE A 68 -17.71 14.16 6.22
C PHE A 68 -18.96 13.30 6.07
N GLY A 69 -19.49 12.72 7.13
CA GLY A 69 -20.65 11.81 7.10
C GLY A 69 -20.37 10.53 6.31
N LEU A 70 -19.10 10.08 6.25
CA LEU A 70 -18.69 8.88 5.54
C LEU A 70 -18.87 7.64 6.42
N THR A 71 -19.27 6.54 5.81
CA THR A 71 -19.26 5.23 6.45
C THR A 71 -18.09 4.39 5.95
N LEU A 72 -17.58 3.49 6.79
CA LEU A 72 -16.55 2.54 6.38
C LEU A 72 -16.99 1.71 5.18
N ALA A 73 -18.24 1.26 5.16
CA ALA A 73 -18.80 0.48 4.05
C ALA A 73 -18.79 1.27 2.72
N ALA A 74 -19.19 2.54 2.73
CA ALA A 74 -19.15 3.38 1.53
C ALA A 74 -17.71 3.58 1.02
N PHE A 75 -16.76 3.75 1.95
CA PHE A 75 -15.34 3.89 1.64
C PHE A 75 -14.75 2.60 1.05
N GLU A 76 -15.10 1.44 1.60
CA GLU A 76 -14.66 0.13 1.10
C GLU A 76 -15.21 -0.16 -0.30
N ILE A 77 -16.49 0.18 -0.56
CA ILE A 77 -17.09 0.04 -1.89
C ILE A 77 -16.37 0.92 -2.91
N ALA A 78 -16.16 2.20 -2.59
CA ALA A 78 -15.47 3.13 -3.48
C ALA A 78 -14.04 2.67 -3.80
N GLY A 79 -13.31 2.22 -2.78
CA GLY A 79 -11.97 1.68 -2.95
C GLY A 79 -11.92 0.36 -3.72
N GLY A 80 -12.90 -0.51 -3.53
CA GLY A 80 -13.05 -1.73 -4.33
C GLY A 80 -13.25 -1.43 -5.82
N ILE A 81 -14.05 -0.41 -6.14
CA ILE A 81 -14.24 0.06 -7.53
C ILE A 81 -12.93 0.57 -8.12
N LEU A 82 -12.15 1.37 -7.36
CA LEU A 82 -10.84 1.85 -7.81
C LEU A 82 -9.87 0.70 -8.08
N LEU A 83 -9.80 -0.29 -7.20
CA LEU A 83 -8.95 -1.48 -7.40
C LEU A 83 -9.40 -2.29 -8.62
N PHE A 84 -10.71 -2.40 -8.86
CA PHE A 84 -11.24 -3.06 -10.04
C PHE A 84 -10.81 -2.34 -11.33
N ILE A 85 -10.88 -1.01 -11.38
CA ILE A 85 -10.44 -0.21 -12.53
C ILE A 85 -8.93 -0.44 -12.78
N VAL A 86 -8.10 -0.34 -11.73
CA VAL A 86 -6.65 -0.58 -11.86
C VAL A 86 -6.36 -1.99 -12.36
N ALA A 87 -7.04 -3.01 -11.84
CA ALA A 87 -6.87 -4.39 -12.29
C ALA A 87 -7.31 -4.58 -13.75
N TYR A 88 -8.40 -3.93 -14.15
CA TYR A 88 -8.90 -3.95 -15.52
C TYR A 88 -7.87 -3.34 -16.50
N ASP A 89 -7.33 -2.15 -16.19
CA ASP A 89 -6.32 -1.47 -17.01
C ASP A 89 -5.05 -2.32 -17.16
N MET A 90 -4.64 -2.99 -16.10
CA MET A 90 -3.48 -3.90 -16.13
C MET A 90 -3.73 -5.13 -17.01
N LEU A 91 -4.94 -5.71 -17.00
CA LEU A 91 -5.28 -6.86 -17.85
C LEU A 91 -5.29 -6.49 -19.33
N HIS A 92 -5.70 -5.27 -19.67
CA HIS A 92 -5.76 -4.80 -21.05
C HIS A 92 -4.43 -4.21 -21.56
N GLY A 93 -3.40 -4.18 -20.72
CA GLY A 93 -2.07 -3.70 -21.10
C GLY A 93 -2.00 -2.19 -21.34
N GLU A 94 -2.98 -1.44 -20.89
CA GLU A 94 -3.06 0.02 -21.00
C GLU A 94 -2.13 0.75 -20.02
N VAL A 95 -1.36 0.01 -19.24
CA VAL A 95 -0.19 0.58 -18.53
C VAL A 95 0.80 1.02 -19.61
N THR A 96 0.72 2.28 -19.98
CA THR A 96 1.35 2.93 -21.13
C THR A 96 2.80 2.49 -21.31
N ARG A 97 3.04 1.64 -22.32
CA ARG A 97 4.39 1.33 -22.82
C ARG A 97 4.89 2.52 -23.64
N THR A 98 5.32 3.57 -23.00
CA THR A 98 6.04 4.65 -23.69
C THR A 98 7.49 4.25 -23.77
N LYS A 99 7.98 4.01 -24.99
CA LYS A 99 9.42 3.85 -25.27
C LYS A 99 10.09 5.16 -24.93
N LEU A 100 11.04 5.15 -24.01
CA LEU A 100 11.77 6.31 -23.52
C LEU A 100 12.69 6.90 -24.61
N THR A 101 12.41 8.09 -25.06
CA THR A 101 13.35 8.97 -25.77
C THR A 101 14.01 9.92 -24.78
N SER A 102 15.08 10.60 -25.18
CA SER A 102 15.91 11.41 -24.26
C SER A 102 15.20 12.68 -23.71
N GLU A 103 14.10 13.13 -24.31
CA GLU A 103 13.21 14.18 -23.78
C GLU A 103 12.34 13.70 -22.63
N ASP A 104 12.20 12.38 -22.48
CA ASP A 104 11.35 11.72 -21.49
C ASP A 104 11.93 11.70 -20.07
N ARG A 105 13.08 12.30 -19.80
CA ARG A 105 13.74 12.15 -18.49
C ARG A 105 13.01 12.91 -17.38
N GLU A 106 12.44 14.08 -17.67
CA GLU A 106 11.62 14.83 -16.71
C GLU A 106 10.24 14.19 -16.56
N GLU A 107 9.65 13.71 -17.66
CA GLU A 107 8.41 12.92 -17.62
C GLU A 107 8.59 11.59 -16.88
N ALA A 108 9.73 10.91 -17.08
CA ALA A 108 10.04 9.68 -16.34
C ALA A 108 10.23 9.93 -14.83
N ILE A 109 10.69 11.12 -14.43
CA ILE A 109 10.81 11.52 -13.02
C ILE A 109 9.41 11.77 -12.44
N ALA A 110 8.56 12.55 -13.13
CA ALA A 110 7.19 12.80 -12.71
C ALA A 110 6.39 11.49 -12.61
N ARG A 111 6.52 10.63 -13.60
CA ARG A 111 5.85 9.32 -13.63
C ARG A 111 6.25 8.37 -12.49
N ARG A 112 7.51 8.43 -12.03
CA ARG A 112 7.94 7.65 -10.83
C ARG A 112 7.18 8.05 -9.59
N ASP A 113 6.98 9.35 -9.43
CA ASP A 113 6.32 9.91 -8.27
C ASP A 113 4.83 9.60 -8.30
N GLU A 114 4.21 9.72 -9.47
CA GLU A 114 2.82 9.34 -9.68
C GLU A 114 2.59 7.85 -9.36
N ILE A 115 3.35 6.95 -9.97
CA ILE A 115 3.22 5.50 -9.73
C ILE A 115 3.43 5.13 -8.26
N ALA A 116 4.35 5.81 -7.57
CA ALA A 116 4.61 5.53 -6.17
C ALA A 116 3.45 5.91 -5.27
N VAL A 117 2.70 6.95 -5.62
CA VAL A 117 1.51 7.40 -4.87
C VAL A 117 0.27 6.68 -5.36
N VAL A 118 0.00 6.74 -6.67
CA VAL A 118 -1.16 6.12 -7.31
C VAL A 118 -0.69 5.31 -8.52
N PRO A 119 -1.03 4.02 -8.65
CA PRO A 119 -1.90 3.23 -7.77
C PRO A 119 -1.18 2.48 -6.64
N LEU A 120 0.17 2.51 -6.58
CA LEU A 120 0.92 1.60 -5.71
C LEU A 120 0.73 1.91 -4.22
N GLY A 121 0.89 3.18 -3.81
CA GLY A 121 0.67 3.62 -2.43
C GLY A 121 -0.80 3.58 -2.05
N ILE A 122 -1.64 4.14 -2.92
CA ILE A 122 -3.09 4.22 -2.81
C ILE A 122 -3.68 3.85 -4.17
N PRO A 123 -4.64 2.93 -4.29
CA PRO A 123 -5.32 2.17 -3.25
C PRO A 123 -4.69 0.81 -2.96
N LEU A 124 -3.57 0.43 -3.63
CA LEU A 124 -3.08 -0.95 -3.60
C LEU A 124 -2.54 -1.35 -2.21
N LEU A 125 -1.53 -0.63 -1.68
CA LEU A 125 -0.94 -0.93 -0.38
C LEU A 125 -1.76 -0.34 0.78
N ALA A 126 -2.03 0.97 0.76
CA ALA A 126 -2.94 1.60 1.71
C ALA A 126 -4.38 1.57 1.17
N GLY A 127 -4.89 0.36 0.99
CA GLY A 127 -6.26 0.13 0.53
C GLY A 127 -7.30 0.40 1.63
N PRO A 128 -8.59 0.52 1.24
CA PRO A 128 -9.68 0.80 2.17
C PRO A 128 -9.76 -0.22 3.30
N GLY A 129 -9.52 -1.51 3.03
CA GLY A 129 -9.51 -2.54 4.05
C GLY A 129 -8.43 -2.35 5.12
N ALA A 130 -7.20 -1.96 4.71
CA ALA A 130 -6.12 -1.67 5.65
C ALA A 130 -6.41 -0.41 6.47
N ILE A 131 -6.94 0.65 5.83
CA ILE A 131 -7.34 1.89 6.48
C ILE A 131 -8.46 1.64 7.49
N SER A 132 -9.54 0.96 7.08
CA SER A 132 -10.66 0.61 7.97
C SER A 132 -10.18 -0.18 9.19
N THR A 133 -9.27 -1.12 8.98
CA THR A 133 -8.72 -1.96 10.05
C THR A 133 -7.97 -1.16 11.09
N VAL A 134 -7.06 -0.27 10.70
CA VAL A 134 -6.32 0.54 11.66
C VAL A 134 -7.25 1.49 12.43
N MET A 135 -8.29 2.03 11.76
CA MET A 135 -9.31 2.86 12.40
C MET A 135 -10.15 2.08 13.41
N ILE A 136 -10.54 0.84 13.08
CA ILE A 136 -11.34 -0.02 13.97
C ILE A 136 -10.54 -0.39 15.21
N TYR A 137 -9.28 -0.83 15.04
CA TYR A 137 -8.44 -1.20 16.18
C TYR A 137 -8.11 -0.01 17.06
N GLU A 138 -7.80 1.15 16.48
CA GLU A 138 -7.56 2.37 17.24
C GLU A 138 -8.83 2.83 17.98
N GLY A 139 -9.98 2.87 17.30
CA GLY A 139 -11.27 3.21 17.92
C GLY A 139 -11.70 2.25 19.02
N SER A 140 -11.31 0.97 18.91
CA SER A 140 -11.60 -0.06 19.93
C SER A 140 -10.63 0.00 21.12
N ALA A 141 -9.54 0.75 21.01
CA ALA A 141 -8.58 0.89 22.11
C ALA A 141 -9.20 1.52 23.37
N GLY A 142 -10.28 2.32 23.22
CA GLY A 142 -10.99 2.89 24.35
C GLY A 142 -10.11 3.76 25.27
N GLY A 143 -8.99 4.27 24.73
CA GLY A 143 -7.97 5.01 25.49
C GLY A 143 -6.89 4.12 26.13
N ASP A 144 -6.86 2.80 25.86
CA ASP A 144 -5.75 1.95 26.28
C ASP A 144 -4.48 2.27 25.50
N PRO A 145 -3.44 2.84 26.15
CA PRO A 145 -2.20 3.20 25.46
C PRO A 145 -1.47 2.01 24.86
N ALA A 146 -1.60 0.81 25.43
CA ALA A 146 -0.92 -0.38 24.94
C ALA A 146 -1.50 -0.81 23.60
N MET A 147 -2.82 -0.73 23.41
CA MET A 147 -3.48 -1.03 22.15
C MET A 147 -3.12 0.01 21.07
N VAL A 148 -3.10 1.30 21.41
CA VAL A 148 -2.65 2.36 20.48
C VAL A 148 -1.23 2.09 20.00
N VAL A 149 -0.31 1.81 20.93
CA VAL A 149 1.09 1.46 20.60
C VAL A 149 1.14 0.21 19.72
N ALA A 150 0.33 -0.81 19.99
CA ALA A 150 0.29 -2.03 19.18
C ALA A 150 -0.14 -1.75 17.73
N VAL A 151 -1.14 -0.89 17.50
CA VAL A 151 -1.57 -0.47 16.15
C VAL A 151 -0.42 0.22 15.41
N PHE A 152 0.26 1.21 16.05
CA PHE A 152 1.37 1.90 15.40
C PHE A 152 2.58 1.00 15.17
N LEU A 153 2.87 0.06 16.07
CA LEU A 153 3.90 -0.95 15.83
C LEU A 153 3.53 -1.88 14.67
N ALA A 154 2.27 -2.31 14.57
CA ALA A 154 1.79 -3.11 13.46
C ALA A 154 1.97 -2.37 12.12
N ILE A 155 1.61 -1.08 12.06
CA ILE A 155 1.82 -0.23 10.88
C ILE A 155 3.31 -0.14 10.55
N ALA A 156 4.18 0.13 11.52
CA ALA A 156 5.61 0.30 11.31
C ALA A 156 6.27 -0.99 10.82
N ILE A 157 5.95 -2.13 11.46
CA ILE A 157 6.49 -3.44 11.08
C ILE A 157 6.00 -3.84 9.69
N THR A 158 4.70 -3.66 9.39
CA THR A 158 4.12 -3.95 8.06
C THR A 158 4.77 -3.08 7.00
N THR A 159 4.93 -1.78 7.26
CA THR A 159 5.60 -0.83 6.35
C THR A 159 7.04 -1.25 6.07
N ALA A 160 7.81 -1.60 7.10
CA ALA A 160 9.17 -2.09 6.95
C ALA A 160 9.22 -3.42 6.18
N ALA A 161 8.35 -4.37 6.52
CA ALA A 161 8.24 -5.65 5.83
C ALA A 161 7.90 -5.47 4.35
N THR A 162 6.95 -4.58 4.02
CA THR A 162 6.57 -4.24 2.64
C THR A 162 7.79 -3.75 1.84
N PHE A 163 8.63 -2.88 2.42
CA PHE A 163 9.84 -2.43 1.76
C PHE A 163 10.77 -3.59 1.37
N PHE A 164 10.99 -4.53 2.28
CA PHE A 164 11.86 -5.68 2.02
C PHE A 164 11.20 -6.68 1.07
N ILE A 165 9.90 -6.93 1.20
CA ILE A 165 9.15 -7.84 0.33
C ILE A 165 9.18 -7.32 -1.11
N LEU A 166 8.90 -6.04 -1.36
CA LEU A 166 8.99 -5.45 -2.70
C LEU A 166 10.43 -5.45 -3.25
N LYS A 167 11.44 -5.30 -2.38
CA LYS A 167 12.86 -5.35 -2.79
C LYS A 167 13.28 -6.74 -3.24
N TYR A 168 12.95 -7.76 -2.47
CA TYR A 168 13.40 -9.14 -2.75
C TYR A 168 12.43 -9.88 -3.65
N GLY A 169 11.13 -9.64 -3.52
CA GLY A 169 10.09 -10.21 -4.36
C GLY A 169 10.25 -9.84 -5.83
N GLN A 170 10.65 -8.60 -6.12
CA GLN A 170 11.01 -8.18 -7.48
C GLN A 170 12.12 -9.05 -8.10
N LYS A 171 13.16 -9.40 -7.34
CA LYS A 171 14.24 -10.24 -7.84
C LYS A 171 13.76 -11.65 -8.14
N ILE A 172 12.94 -12.20 -7.25
CA ILE A 172 12.37 -13.54 -7.40
C ILE A 172 11.42 -13.58 -8.60
N PHE A 173 10.50 -12.63 -8.69
CA PHE A 173 9.52 -12.56 -9.78
C PHE A 173 10.19 -12.44 -11.16
N ARG A 174 11.27 -11.65 -11.28
CA ARG A 174 12.04 -11.54 -12.54
C ARG A 174 12.78 -12.80 -12.90
N TYR A 175 13.16 -13.61 -11.93
CA TYR A 175 13.83 -14.89 -12.17
C TYR A 175 12.85 -15.93 -12.74
N PHE A 176 11.66 -16.01 -12.18
CA PHE A 176 10.60 -16.93 -12.63
C PHE A 176 9.88 -16.43 -13.90
N GLY A 177 9.71 -15.12 -14.07
CA GLY A 177 9.01 -14.54 -15.21
C GLY A 177 9.76 -14.60 -16.55
N LYS A 178 11.03 -15.02 -16.56
CA LYS A 178 11.80 -15.25 -17.81
C LYS A 178 11.63 -16.66 -18.38
N THR A 179 10.93 -17.54 -17.71
CA THR A 179 10.82 -18.97 -18.05
C THR A 179 9.36 -19.38 -18.36
N GLY A 180 8.42 -18.42 -18.43
CA GLY A 180 7.02 -18.66 -18.79
C GLY A 180 6.60 -17.91 -20.03
#